data_f2397adb6612f70cfde0fba3968ecb82
#
_entry.id   f2397adb6612f70cfde0fba3968ecb82
#
_cell.length_a   1.000
_cell.length_b   1.000
_cell.length_c   1.000
_cell.angle_alpha   90.00
_cell.angle_beta   90.00
_cell.angle_gamma   90.00
#
_symmetry.space_group_name_H-M   'P 1'
#
loop_
_entity.id
_entity.type
_entity.pdbx_description
1 polymer ?
#
loop_
_entity_poly.entity_id
_entity_poly.type
_entity_poly.pdbx_seq_one_letter_code
_entity_poly.pdbx_strand_id
1 'polypeptide(L)'
;MRVMTIVPMIATVLATLPATVRAELTVSTDFEGGSAVVDAIDATLSEIIVRPGGDPTRGWPCWWYLRIDGLPGGQAATLVVRGSQRHARNNGQDTGKPLASTWALPDQAAVSDDGVTWRHTQPGVRQGGQVSYPIIGTGGPVWLAWGPPFTSRERDDLLEQAVARRPGDARAFELARSREGRAVRGLQVTAAGAERLPAVWIHARQHAWESGSSWVAQGLVDWLLGDEPDAAWLRSHADVFVIPIMDIDRVATGDGGKESDPRDHNRDWSPTPHYPEITATQQRLRDLAMERRLAVFLDLHTPGPGDRRPFFFVGPADRLSDGARANRERFLTFAARRLDGPLALEAVPRVTGTTYHPLWRQISGVWVNEHTDTDAVSACLETAWNTPHSTTAGYRGVGAKLGRAVADYLRLYRVAGP
;
A
#
# COMPACT_ATOMS: atom_id res chain seq x y z
N MET A 1 18.95 -86.53 42.99
CA MET A 1 18.01 -85.63 42.41
C MET A 1 18.68 -84.28 42.36
N ARG A 2 19.10 -83.82 41.20
CA ARG A 2 19.67 -82.46 41.02
C ARG A 2 18.54 -81.56 40.49
N VAL A 3 18.20 -80.52 41.25
CA VAL A 3 17.22 -79.50 40.86
C VAL A 3 17.93 -78.51 39.96
N MET A 4 17.43 -78.39 38.72
CA MET A 4 17.94 -77.44 37.74
C MET A 4 17.08 -76.16 37.84
N THR A 5 17.71 -75.05 38.28
CA THR A 5 17.09 -73.71 38.42
C THR A 5 17.18 -73.05 37.05
N ILE A 6 16.02 -72.77 36.43
CA ILE A 6 15.92 -71.95 35.20
C ILE A 6 15.81 -70.48 35.57
N VAL A 7 16.77 -69.65 35.14
CA VAL A 7 16.75 -68.21 35.28
C VAL A 7 16.10 -67.59 34.01
N PRO A 8 15.04 -66.82 34.08
CA PRO A 8 14.46 -66.20 32.87
C PRO A 8 15.32 -65.03 32.42
N MET A 9 15.74 -65.04 31.19
CA MET A 9 16.44 -63.97 30.52
C MET A 9 15.40 -62.92 30.05
N ILE A 10 15.39 -61.72 30.72
CA ILE A 10 14.53 -60.61 30.30
C ILE A 10 15.24 -59.90 29.15
N ALA A 11 14.70 -60.00 27.93
CA ALA A 11 15.15 -59.23 26.78
C ALA A 11 14.55 -57.84 26.83
N THR A 12 15.40 -56.84 27.12
CA THR A 12 15.01 -55.43 27.04
C THR A 12 14.97 -54.99 25.58
N VAL A 13 13.77 -54.84 25.03
CA VAL A 13 13.57 -54.24 23.72
C VAL A 13 13.74 -52.70 23.86
N LEU A 14 14.86 -52.18 23.44
CA LEU A 14 15.07 -50.76 23.24
C LEU A 14 14.26 -50.34 22.00
N ALA A 15 13.09 -49.71 22.22
CA ALA A 15 12.33 -49.06 21.17
C ALA A 15 13.12 -47.79 20.75
N THR A 16 13.77 -47.86 19.61
CA THR A 16 14.32 -46.65 18.94
C THR A 16 13.14 -45.81 18.47
N LEU A 17 12.88 -44.70 19.15
CA LEU A 17 11.97 -43.67 18.65
C LEU A 17 12.50 -43.18 17.29
N PRO A 18 11.65 -43.04 16.27
CA PRO A 18 12.10 -42.51 15.00
C PRO A 18 12.62 -41.10 15.23
N ALA A 19 13.82 -40.82 14.74
CA ALA A 19 14.35 -39.45 14.71
C ALA A 19 13.35 -38.61 13.90
N THR A 20 12.68 -37.70 14.56
CA THR A 20 11.86 -36.67 13.87
C THR A 20 12.80 -35.91 12.94
N VAL A 21 12.68 -36.12 11.64
CA VAL A 21 13.36 -35.30 10.64
C VAL A 21 12.86 -33.89 10.85
N ARG A 22 13.70 -33.05 11.44
CA ARG A 22 13.40 -31.63 11.64
C ARG A 22 13.36 -31.00 10.23
N ALA A 23 12.23 -30.41 9.86
CA ALA A 23 12.14 -29.70 8.58
C ALA A 23 13.23 -28.62 8.53
N GLU A 24 13.89 -28.50 7.41
CA GLU A 24 14.94 -27.49 7.20
C GLU A 24 14.31 -26.09 7.22
N LEU A 25 14.94 -25.19 7.95
CA LEU A 25 14.53 -23.78 7.98
C LEU A 25 14.89 -23.10 6.65
N THR A 26 13.89 -22.68 5.91
CA THR A 26 14.06 -22.08 4.59
C THR A 26 13.30 -20.76 4.46
N VAL A 27 13.78 -19.91 3.53
CA VAL A 27 13.15 -18.64 3.18
C VAL A 27 12.82 -18.63 1.70
N SER A 28 11.59 -18.27 1.36
CA SER A 28 11.13 -18.10 -0.03
C SER A 28 10.62 -16.70 -0.28
N THR A 29 10.90 -16.20 -1.48
CA THR A 29 10.34 -14.97 -2.06
C THR A 29 9.73 -15.23 -3.44
N ASP A 30 9.57 -16.49 -3.83
CA ASP A 30 9.05 -16.89 -5.14
C ASP A 30 7.50 -16.88 -5.13
N PHE A 31 6.95 -15.67 -4.99
CA PHE A 31 5.52 -15.36 -5.08
C PHE A 31 5.33 -13.88 -5.38
N GLU A 32 4.13 -13.48 -5.77
CA GLU A 32 3.81 -12.10 -6.13
C GLU A 32 4.12 -11.12 -4.99
N GLY A 33 4.92 -10.11 -5.28
CA GLY A 33 5.37 -9.10 -4.32
C GLY A 33 6.47 -9.57 -3.39
N GLY A 34 6.89 -10.84 -3.47
CA GLY A 34 8.00 -11.39 -2.70
C GLY A 34 9.31 -10.71 -3.05
N SER A 35 10.08 -10.33 -2.03
CA SER A 35 11.34 -9.60 -2.22
C SER A 35 12.17 -9.65 -0.94
N ALA A 36 13.29 -10.31 -0.99
CA ALA A 36 14.35 -10.22 0.01
C ALA A 36 15.63 -10.83 -0.55
N VAL A 37 16.77 -10.33 -0.13
CA VAL A 37 18.06 -11.02 -0.28
C VAL A 37 18.38 -11.67 1.06
N VAL A 38 18.49 -12.99 1.08
CA VAL A 38 18.88 -13.74 2.27
C VAL A 38 20.39 -13.69 2.40
N ASP A 39 20.88 -13.04 3.45
CA ASP A 39 22.31 -12.96 3.73
C ASP A 39 22.81 -14.17 4.54
N ALA A 40 22.00 -14.68 5.48
CA ALA A 40 22.30 -15.88 6.26
C ALA A 40 21.04 -16.51 6.88
N ILE A 41 21.11 -17.83 7.12
CA ILE A 41 20.17 -18.56 7.96
C ILE A 41 21.01 -19.35 8.96
N ASP A 42 20.91 -19.02 10.26
CA ASP A 42 21.52 -19.78 11.35
C ASP A 42 20.44 -20.62 12.04
N ALA A 43 20.37 -21.90 11.67
CA ALA A 43 19.41 -22.83 12.25
C ALA A 43 19.68 -23.10 13.74
N THR A 44 20.92 -22.92 14.24
CA THR A 44 21.29 -23.15 15.64
C THR A 44 20.74 -22.02 16.53
N LEU A 45 20.88 -20.77 16.07
CA LEU A 45 20.38 -19.59 16.75
C LEU A 45 18.93 -19.28 16.38
N SER A 46 18.35 -20.00 15.40
CA SER A 46 17.06 -19.67 14.79
C SER A 46 17.01 -18.21 14.33
N GLU A 47 18.08 -17.75 13.70
CA GLU A 47 18.24 -16.40 13.20
C GLU A 47 18.24 -16.38 11.67
N ILE A 48 17.48 -15.49 11.08
CA ILE A 48 17.39 -15.26 9.63
C ILE A 48 17.77 -13.82 9.36
N ILE A 49 18.80 -13.61 8.54
CA ILE A 49 19.30 -12.28 8.20
C ILE A 49 18.99 -11.98 6.74
N VAL A 50 18.25 -10.88 6.52
CA VAL A 50 17.84 -10.45 5.18
C VAL A 50 18.05 -8.94 4.99
N ARG A 51 17.97 -8.51 3.74
CA ARG A 51 17.87 -7.11 3.32
C ARG A 51 16.87 -6.98 2.19
N PRO A 52 16.31 -5.76 1.94
CA PRO A 52 15.44 -5.53 0.79
C PRO A 52 16.07 -6.03 -0.51
N GLY A 53 15.26 -6.69 -1.33
CA GLY A 53 15.62 -7.17 -2.65
C GLY A 53 15.27 -6.17 -3.75
N GLY A 54 14.75 -6.69 -4.84
CA GLY A 54 14.29 -5.93 -6.01
C GLY A 54 15.39 -5.69 -7.05
N ASP A 55 14.95 -5.27 -8.22
CA ASP A 55 15.82 -4.94 -9.34
C ASP A 55 16.57 -3.62 -9.06
N PRO A 56 17.88 -3.54 -9.33
CA PRO A 56 18.65 -2.32 -9.08
C PRO A 56 18.20 -1.11 -9.91
N THR A 57 17.48 -1.31 -11.00
CA THR A 57 16.96 -0.23 -11.86
C THR A 57 15.51 0.16 -11.52
N ARG A 58 14.82 -0.61 -10.69
CA ARG A 58 13.38 -0.49 -10.44
C ARG A 58 13.02 0.20 -9.12
N GLY A 59 13.84 1.13 -8.67
CA GLY A 59 13.50 2.01 -7.57
C GLY A 59 14.26 1.73 -6.28
N TRP A 60 13.80 2.40 -5.23
CA TRP A 60 14.45 2.34 -3.93
C TRP A 60 14.38 0.94 -3.30
N PRO A 61 15.48 0.41 -2.74
CA PRO A 61 15.51 -0.88 -2.07
C PRO A 61 14.96 -0.75 -0.64
N CYS A 62 13.66 -0.58 -0.49
CA CYS A 62 12.99 -0.40 0.79
C CYS A 62 11.96 -1.48 1.09
N TRP A 63 11.40 -2.13 0.08
CA TRP A 63 10.42 -3.19 0.23
C TRP A 63 11.09 -4.54 0.48
N TRP A 64 10.50 -5.35 1.40
CA TRP A 64 10.81 -6.75 1.59
C TRP A 64 9.54 -7.49 2.02
N TYR A 65 9.39 -8.71 1.50
CA TYR A 65 8.29 -9.63 1.77
C TYR A 65 8.77 -11.05 1.54
N LEU A 66 8.66 -11.91 2.54
CA LEU A 66 9.21 -13.27 2.52
C LEU A 66 8.32 -14.25 3.28
N ARG A 67 8.49 -15.55 2.97
CA ARG A 67 7.91 -16.66 3.69
C ARG A 67 9.02 -17.50 4.31
N ILE A 68 8.81 -17.90 5.56
CA ILE A 68 9.67 -18.81 6.30
C ILE A 68 8.95 -20.12 6.47
N ASP A 69 9.60 -21.23 6.09
CA ASP A 69 9.14 -22.60 6.27
C ASP A 69 10.08 -23.37 7.22
N GLY A 70 9.58 -24.44 7.84
CA GLY A 70 10.39 -25.31 8.68
C GLY A 70 10.59 -24.81 10.13
N LEU A 71 9.89 -23.75 10.54
CA LEU A 71 9.93 -23.27 11.92
C LEU A 71 8.90 -24.02 12.78
N PRO A 72 9.31 -24.87 13.74
CA PRO A 72 8.39 -25.63 14.57
C PRO A 72 7.43 -24.77 15.38
N GLY A 73 6.23 -25.27 15.66
CA GLY A 73 5.25 -24.58 16.49
C GLY A 73 5.79 -24.27 17.90
N GLY A 74 5.62 -23.02 18.32
CA GLY A 74 6.12 -22.51 19.61
C GLY A 74 7.61 -22.21 19.64
N GLN A 75 8.39 -22.52 18.60
CA GLN A 75 9.81 -22.19 18.56
C GLN A 75 9.99 -20.67 18.31
N ALA A 76 10.78 -20.04 19.17
CA ALA A 76 11.20 -18.66 18.95
C ALA A 76 12.29 -18.60 17.86
N ALA A 77 12.21 -17.58 17.01
CA ALA A 77 13.23 -17.22 16.03
C ALA A 77 13.34 -15.70 15.93
N THR A 78 14.35 -15.23 15.21
CA THR A 78 14.58 -13.80 14.99
C THR A 78 14.77 -13.54 13.50
N LEU A 79 13.98 -12.62 12.96
CA LEU A 79 14.24 -12.04 11.65
C LEU A 79 15.03 -10.75 11.82
N VAL A 80 16.25 -10.72 11.32
CA VAL A 80 17.11 -9.53 11.28
C VAL A 80 17.04 -8.92 9.89
N VAL A 81 16.51 -7.70 9.80
CA VAL A 81 16.48 -6.95 8.54
C VAL A 81 17.54 -5.86 8.57
N ARG A 82 18.40 -5.84 7.55
CA ARG A 82 19.44 -4.83 7.34
C ARG A 82 19.04 -3.89 6.21
N GLY A 83 19.50 -2.65 6.26
CA GLY A 83 19.41 -1.73 5.13
C GLY A 83 20.18 -2.27 3.90
N SER A 84 19.68 -2.00 2.71
CA SER A 84 20.37 -2.34 1.47
C SER A 84 21.66 -1.53 1.34
N GLN A 85 22.71 -2.15 0.78
CA GLN A 85 23.95 -1.46 0.43
C GLN A 85 23.91 -0.89 -1.02
N ARG A 86 22.84 -1.14 -1.74
CA ARG A 86 22.64 -0.60 -3.08
C ARG A 86 22.46 0.91 -3.03
N HIS A 87 23.14 1.63 -3.92
CA HIS A 87 22.99 3.07 -4.02
C HIS A 87 21.53 3.46 -4.34
N ALA A 88 21.07 4.50 -3.69
CA ALA A 88 19.78 5.10 -4.02
C ALA A 88 19.93 5.93 -5.32
N ARG A 89 18.82 6.08 -6.04
CA ARG A 89 18.70 7.03 -7.14
C ARG A 89 17.91 8.25 -6.67
N ASN A 90 18.18 9.39 -7.29
CA ASN A 90 17.41 10.62 -7.12
C ASN A 90 17.34 11.35 -8.47
N ASN A 91 16.15 11.67 -8.93
CA ASN A 91 15.91 12.22 -10.27
C ASN A 91 16.58 11.40 -11.39
N GLY A 92 16.55 10.07 -11.27
CA GLY A 92 17.16 9.16 -12.23
C GLY A 92 18.70 9.05 -12.15
N GLN A 93 19.37 9.78 -11.24
CA GLN A 93 20.82 9.76 -11.06
C GLN A 93 21.22 8.90 -9.87
N ASP A 94 22.34 8.17 -9.98
CA ASP A 94 22.95 7.48 -8.84
C ASP A 94 23.48 8.50 -7.84
N THR A 95 23.09 8.35 -6.57
CA THR A 95 23.52 9.24 -5.48
C THR A 95 24.92 8.92 -4.94
N GLY A 96 25.51 7.78 -5.34
CA GLY A 96 26.76 7.24 -4.79
C GLY A 96 26.63 6.79 -3.33
N LYS A 97 25.43 6.70 -2.78
CA LYS A 97 25.17 6.32 -1.38
C LYS A 97 23.99 5.38 -1.28
N PRO A 98 24.00 4.41 -0.35
CA PRO A 98 22.82 3.59 -0.04
C PRO A 98 21.62 4.44 0.38
N LEU A 99 20.43 3.92 0.13
CA LEU A 99 19.22 4.46 0.72
C LEU A 99 19.32 4.41 2.25
N ALA A 100 18.87 5.46 2.93
CA ALA A 100 18.84 5.45 4.39
C ALA A 100 18.04 4.24 4.89
N SER A 101 18.62 3.44 5.78
CA SER A 101 18.04 2.17 6.23
C SER A 101 16.65 2.31 6.86
N THR A 102 16.34 3.50 7.40
CA THR A 102 15.02 3.81 7.98
C THR A 102 13.85 3.61 7.02
N TRP A 103 14.05 3.70 5.71
CA TRP A 103 13.02 3.42 4.72
C TRP A 103 12.63 1.94 4.65
N ALA A 104 13.56 1.05 4.98
CA ALA A 104 13.38 -0.39 4.92
C ALA A 104 13.08 -1.03 6.28
N LEU A 105 13.18 -0.28 7.36
CA LEU A 105 13.18 -0.80 8.72
C LEU A 105 12.02 -0.21 9.54
N PRO A 106 10.79 -0.75 9.42
CA PRO A 106 9.68 -0.35 10.28
C PRO A 106 9.95 -0.66 11.76
N ASP A 107 9.28 0.05 12.66
CA ASP A 107 9.36 -0.25 14.10
C ASP A 107 8.68 -1.59 14.43
N GLN A 108 7.64 -1.95 13.67
CA GLN A 108 6.95 -3.23 13.72
C GLN A 108 6.74 -3.72 12.28
N ALA A 109 7.15 -4.94 11.99
CA ALA A 109 6.90 -5.58 10.70
C ALA A 109 5.46 -6.13 10.63
N ALA A 110 4.97 -6.37 9.43
CA ALA A 110 3.76 -7.15 9.23
C ALA A 110 4.10 -8.64 9.28
N VAL A 111 3.29 -9.43 9.99
CA VAL A 111 3.42 -10.89 10.09
C VAL A 111 2.07 -11.55 9.89
N SER A 112 2.09 -12.72 9.24
CA SER A 112 0.89 -13.54 8.96
C SER A 112 1.23 -15.03 9.07
N ASP A 113 0.23 -15.82 9.49
CA ASP A 113 0.33 -17.28 9.58
C ASP A 113 -0.40 -17.96 8.40
N ASP A 114 -1.19 -17.21 7.64
CA ASP A 114 -2.00 -17.69 6.51
C ASP A 114 -1.73 -16.96 5.19
N GLY A 115 -0.87 -15.91 5.22
CA GLY A 115 -0.57 -15.05 4.07
C GLY A 115 -1.74 -14.13 3.66
N VAL A 116 -2.79 -14.03 4.48
CA VAL A 116 -4.01 -13.24 4.21
C VAL A 116 -4.30 -12.28 5.35
N THR A 117 -4.27 -12.77 6.59
CA THR A 117 -4.56 -12.01 7.80
C THR A 117 -3.27 -11.46 8.38
N TRP A 118 -3.13 -10.13 8.35
CA TRP A 118 -1.90 -9.45 8.77
C TRP A 118 -2.04 -8.77 10.12
N ARG A 119 -1.03 -8.96 10.96
CA ARG A 119 -0.87 -8.29 12.26
C ARG A 119 0.54 -7.71 12.37
N HIS A 120 0.78 -6.83 13.32
CA HIS A 120 2.14 -6.38 13.63
C HIS A 120 2.91 -7.43 14.43
N THR A 121 4.21 -7.52 14.21
CA THR A 121 5.15 -8.15 15.16
C THR A 121 5.17 -7.38 16.48
N GLN A 122 5.79 -7.94 17.51
CA GLN A 122 6.28 -7.11 18.60
C GLN A 122 7.24 -6.05 18.04
N PRO A 123 7.40 -4.90 18.73
CA PRO A 123 8.38 -3.90 18.32
C PRO A 123 9.76 -4.51 18.11
N GLY A 124 10.39 -4.20 17.00
CA GLY A 124 11.74 -4.66 16.68
C GLY A 124 12.81 -3.96 17.51
N VAL A 125 13.90 -4.66 17.78
CA VAL A 125 15.07 -4.11 18.46
C VAL A 125 16.00 -3.50 17.43
N ARG A 126 16.20 -2.18 17.48
CA ARG A 126 17.10 -1.43 16.58
C ARG A 126 18.53 -1.45 17.10
N GLN A 127 19.45 -1.81 16.22
CA GLN A 127 20.89 -1.71 16.50
C GLN A 127 21.65 -1.34 15.23
N GLY A 128 22.22 -0.14 15.21
CA GLY A 128 22.87 0.36 13.99
C GLY A 128 21.90 0.45 12.80
N GLY A 129 22.32 -0.04 11.64
CA GLY A 129 21.53 -0.06 10.40
C GLY A 129 20.64 -1.29 10.22
N GLN A 130 20.23 -1.97 11.29
CA GLN A 130 19.38 -3.16 11.27
C GLN A 130 18.29 -3.11 12.35
N VAL A 131 17.26 -3.94 12.16
CA VAL A 131 16.20 -4.20 13.15
C VAL A 131 15.99 -5.70 13.27
N SER A 132 15.89 -6.20 14.51
CA SER A 132 15.61 -7.60 14.84
C SER A 132 14.17 -7.75 15.29
N TYR A 133 13.37 -8.56 14.60
CA TYR A 133 11.98 -8.83 14.92
C TYR A 133 11.86 -10.22 15.53
N PRO A 134 11.34 -10.37 16.78
CA PRO A 134 11.03 -11.68 17.34
C PRO A 134 9.83 -12.29 16.60
N ILE A 135 9.94 -13.57 16.25
CA ILE A 135 8.89 -14.36 15.63
C ILE A 135 8.71 -15.67 16.38
N ILE A 136 7.51 -16.21 16.34
CA ILE A 136 7.18 -17.52 16.92
C ILE A 136 6.65 -18.41 15.81
N GLY A 137 7.24 -19.58 15.68
CA GLY A 137 6.79 -20.59 14.73
C GLY A 137 5.37 -21.06 15.04
N THR A 138 4.60 -21.33 14.03
CA THR A 138 3.22 -21.87 14.11
C THR A 138 3.17 -23.37 13.80
N GLY A 139 4.28 -23.96 13.37
CA GLY A 139 4.35 -25.31 12.81
C GLY A 139 3.98 -25.37 11.32
N GLY A 140 3.52 -24.26 10.77
CA GLY A 140 3.31 -24.01 9.35
C GLY A 140 4.18 -22.83 8.85
N PRO A 141 3.93 -22.37 7.63
CA PRO A 141 4.61 -21.20 7.09
C PRO A 141 4.35 -19.93 7.92
N VAL A 142 5.35 -19.04 7.97
CA VAL A 142 5.20 -17.70 8.56
C VAL A 142 5.61 -16.68 7.50
N TRP A 143 4.71 -15.77 7.16
CA TRP A 143 5.00 -14.65 6.26
C TRP A 143 5.36 -13.41 7.04
N LEU A 144 6.39 -12.70 6.56
CA LEU A 144 6.78 -11.40 7.11
C LEU A 144 7.00 -10.40 5.98
N ALA A 145 6.58 -9.16 6.22
CA ALA A 145 6.74 -8.08 5.25
C ALA A 145 7.04 -6.74 5.94
N TRP A 146 7.57 -5.81 5.17
CA TRP A 146 7.79 -4.42 5.57
C TRP A 146 6.52 -3.75 6.12
N GLY A 147 5.40 -3.98 5.50
CA GLY A 147 4.05 -3.57 5.90
C GLY A 147 3.05 -4.56 5.32
N PRO A 148 1.76 -4.51 5.69
CA PRO A 148 0.78 -5.48 5.21
C PRO A 148 0.71 -5.45 3.68
N PRO A 149 1.09 -6.53 2.97
CA PRO A 149 1.05 -6.58 1.52
C PRO A 149 -0.35 -6.36 0.96
N PHE A 150 -0.39 -5.79 -0.23
CA PHE A 150 -1.60 -5.65 -1.04
C PHE A 150 -1.18 -5.89 -2.50
N THR A 151 -1.51 -7.05 -3.03
CA THR A 151 -1.09 -7.54 -4.36
C THR A 151 -2.26 -7.53 -5.35
N SER A 152 -2.06 -8.11 -6.53
CA SER A 152 -3.14 -8.28 -7.49
C SER A 152 -4.27 -9.16 -6.94
N ARG A 153 -3.97 -10.09 -6.03
CA ARG A 153 -4.97 -10.93 -5.37
C ARG A 153 -5.92 -10.09 -4.51
N GLU A 154 -5.39 -9.29 -3.59
CA GLU A 154 -6.22 -8.41 -2.74
C GLU A 154 -7.03 -7.41 -3.57
N ARG A 155 -6.45 -6.89 -4.67
CA ARG A 155 -7.17 -6.03 -5.62
C ARG A 155 -8.33 -6.78 -6.27
N ASP A 156 -8.09 -7.97 -6.81
CA ASP A 156 -9.12 -8.73 -7.53
C ASP A 156 -10.23 -9.18 -6.58
N ASP A 157 -9.89 -9.65 -5.39
CA ASP A 157 -10.84 -9.97 -4.33
C ASP A 157 -11.70 -8.76 -3.97
N LEU A 158 -11.10 -7.56 -3.83
CA LEU A 158 -11.83 -6.32 -3.57
C LEU A 158 -12.84 -6.00 -4.70
N LEU A 159 -12.42 -6.08 -5.95
CA LEU A 159 -13.26 -5.76 -7.10
C LEU A 159 -14.41 -6.77 -7.26
N GLU A 160 -14.13 -8.06 -7.10
CA GLU A 160 -15.13 -9.12 -7.18
C GLU A 160 -16.18 -9.01 -6.05
N GLN A 161 -15.71 -8.82 -4.81
CA GLN A 161 -16.60 -8.61 -3.66
C GLN A 161 -17.45 -7.35 -3.81
N ALA A 162 -16.88 -6.26 -4.33
CA ALA A 162 -17.60 -5.02 -4.57
C ALA A 162 -18.76 -5.22 -5.57
N VAL A 163 -18.48 -5.85 -6.70
CA VAL A 163 -19.49 -6.14 -7.73
C VAL A 163 -20.55 -7.10 -7.19
N ALA A 164 -20.16 -8.15 -6.46
CA ALA A 164 -21.09 -9.10 -5.87
C ALA A 164 -22.01 -8.45 -4.81
N ARG A 165 -21.46 -7.52 -4.01
CA ARG A 165 -22.22 -6.83 -2.95
C ARG A 165 -23.22 -5.81 -3.48
N ARG A 166 -22.89 -5.12 -4.58
CA ARG A 166 -23.68 -4.04 -5.18
C ARG A 166 -23.72 -4.18 -6.73
N PRO A 167 -24.31 -5.24 -7.28
CA PRO A 167 -24.26 -5.52 -8.72
C PRO A 167 -24.91 -4.45 -9.61
N GLY A 168 -25.79 -3.62 -9.03
CA GLY A 168 -26.42 -2.49 -9.75
C GLY A 168 -25.61 -1.19 -9.67
N ASP A 169 -24.74 -1.05 -8.65
CA ASP A 169 -24.03 0.20 -8.37
C ASP A 169 -22.52 0.09 -8.64
N ALA A 170 -21.93 -1.09 -8.56
CA ALA A 170 -20.49 -1.31 -8.65
C ALA A 170 -20.11 -2.05 -9.93
N ARG A 171 -19.09 -1.55 -10.63
CA ARG A 171 -18.58 -2.14 -11.87
C ARG A 171 -17.05 -2.10 -11.87
N ALA A 172 -16.43 -3.27 -12.02
CA ALA A 172 -14.99 -3.36 -12.28
C ALA A 172 -14.68 -2.97 -13.73
N PHE A 173 -13.54 -2.34 -13.97
CA PHE A 173 -13.04 -1.99 -15.30
C PHE A 173 -11.53 -2.17 -15.39
N GLU A 174 -11.02 -2.35 -16.59
CA GLU A 174 -9.60 -2.27 -16.91
C GLU A 174 -9.29 -0.84 -17.37
N LEU A 175 -8.40 -0.15 -16.66
CA LEU A 175 -7.95 1.18 -17.02
C LEU A 175 -6.95 1.13 -18.17
N ALA A 176 -5.96 0.22 -18.06
CA ALA A 176 -4.89 0.04 -19.03
C ALA A 176 -4.24 -1.33 -18.87
N ARG A 177 -3.39 -1.68 -19.82
CA ARG A 177 -2.35 -2.70 -19.62
C ARG A 177 -1.02 -2.02 -19.37
N SER A 178 -0.34 -2.44 -18.31
CA SER A 178 0.96 -1.94 -17.93
C SER A 178 2.04 -2.26 -18.97
N ARG A 179 3.24 -1.76 -18.78
CA ARG A 179 4.38 -2.04 -19.69
C ARG A 179 4.75 -3.53 -19.76
N GLU A 180 4.51 -4.29 -18.69
CA GLU A 180 4.72 -5.75 -18.65
C GLU A 180 3.43 -6.54 -18.97
N GLY A 181 2.39 -5.87 -19.46
CA GLY A 181 1.13 -6.49 -19.92
C GLY A 181 0.14 -6.85 -18.83
N ARG A 182 0.38 -6.46 -17.56
CA ARG A 182 -0.55 -6.71 -16.46
C ARG A 182 -1.72 -5.73 -16.51
N ALA A 183 -2.92 -6.21 -16.17
CA ALA A 183 -4.11 -5.37 -16.13
C ALA A 183 -4.06 -4.40 -14.93
N VAL A 184 -4.12 -3.11 -15.19
CA VAL A 184 -4.39 -2.08 -14.18
C VAL A 184 -5.91 -1.95 -14.09
N ARG A 185 -6.48 -2.44 -12.99
CA ARG A 185 -7.94 -2.56 -12.80
C ARG A 185 -8.44 -1.58 -11.75
N GLY A 186 -9.65 -1.10 -11.95
CA GLY A 186 -10.33 -0.21 -11.03
C GLY A 186 -11.78 -0.58 -10.83
N LEU A 187 -12.42 0.13 -9.92
CA LEU A 187 -13.84 0.05 -9.59
C LEU A 187 -14.49 1.39 -9.89
N GLN A 188 -15.64 1.36 -10.56
CA GLN A 188 -16.57 2.47 -10.63
C GLN A 188 -17.78 2.15 -9.75
N VAL A 189 -18.16 3.11 -8.89
CA VAL A 189 -19.33 2.99 -8.01
C VAL A 189 -20.23 4.19 -8.25
N THR A 190 -21.45 3.93 -8.71
CA THR A 190 -22.49 4.93 -8.96
C THR A 190 -23.84 4.26 -8.91
N ALA A 191 -24.88 4.92 -8.37
CA ALA A 191 -26.21 4.34 -8.37
C ALA A 191 -26.77 4.19 -9.78
N ALA A 192 -27.49 3.10 -10.01
CA ALA A 192 -28.10 2.83 -11.32
C ALA A 192 -29.06 3.95 -11.77
N GLY A 193 -28.97 4.34 -13.04
CA GLY A 193 -29.83 5.37 -13.64
C GLY A 193 -29.43 6.82 -13.33
N ALA A 194 -28.33 7.04 -12.62
CA ALA A 194 -27.81 8.38 -12.37
C ALA A 194 -27.03 8.89 -13.60
N GLU A 195 -27.43 10.01 -14.15
CA GLU A 195 -26.78 10.62 -15.31
C GLU A 195 -25.97 11.86 -14.91
N ARG A 196 -24.77 12.00 -15.52
CA ARG A 196 -23.92 13.20 -15.42
C ARG A 196 -23.60 13.66 -13.98
N LEU A 197 -23.37 12.70 -13.08
CA LEU A 197 -22.97 13.01 -11.71
C LEU A 197 -21.55 13.59 -11.65
N PRO A 198 -21.24 14.41 -10.59
CA PRO A 198 -19.87 14.79 -10.29
C PRO A 198 -18.99 13.56 -10.15
N ALA A 199 -17.80 13.60 -10.72
CA ALA A 199 -16.85 12.51 -10.68
C ALA A 199 -15.83 12.71 -9.55
N VAL A 200 -15.59 11.64 -8.81
CA VAL A 200 -14.54 11.50 -7.80
C VAL A 200 -13.55 10.47 -8.32
N TRP A 201 -12.33 10.87 -8.58
CA TRP A 201 -11.24 10.00 -8.99
C TRP A 201 -10.27 9.79 -7.84
N ILE A 202 -10.05 8.53 -7.50
CA ILE A 202 -9.13 8.13 -6.43
C ILE A 202 -8.22 7.03 -6.99
N HIS A 203 -6.91 7.21 -6.87
CA HIS A 203 -6.00 6.13 -7.16
C HIS A 203 -4.95 5.99 -6.04
N ALA A 204 -4.29 4.84 -5.98
CA ALA A 204 -3.31 4.50 -4.98
C ALA A 204 -2.11 3.82 -5.62
N ARG A 205 -1.01 3.75 -4.87
CA ARG A 205 0.09 2.86 -5.17
C ARG A 205 0.87 3.23 -6.43
N GLN A 206 1.09 4.52 -6.69
CA GLN A 206 2.05 4.97 -7.71
C GLN A 206 3.50 4.60 -7.34
N HIS A 207 3.79 4.38 -6.06
CA HIS A 207 5.04 3.77 -5.60
C HIS A 207 4.73 2.40 -5.00
N ALA A 208 5.35 1.37 -5.54
CA ALA A 208 4.99 -0.02 -5.25
C ALA A 208 5.19 -0.46 -3.78
N TRP A 209 6.12 0.12 -3.04
CA TRP A 209 6.34 -0.18 -1.62
C TRP A 209 5.23 0.33 -0.68
N GLU A 210 4.42 1.29 -1.12
CA GLU A 210 3.43 2.01 -0.32
C GLU A 210 2.12 1.23 -0.11
N SER A 211 2.17 -0.02 0.34
CA SER A 211 1.01 -0.93 0.45
C SER A 211 -0.14 -0.38 1.28
N GLY A 212 0.16 0.46 2.28
CA GLY A 212 -0.85 1.12 3.10
C GLY A 212 -1.84 1.96 2.31
N SER A 213 -1.42 2.59 1.21
CA SER A 213 -2.29 3.41 0.36
C SER A 213 -3.40 2.58 -0.32
N SER A 214 -3.08 1.34 -0.74
CA SER A 214 -4.08 0.41 -1.28
C SER A 214 -5.09 -0.03 -0.22
N TRP A 215 -4.65 -0.25 1.03
CA TRP A 215 -5.56 -0.56 2.14
C TRP A 215 -6.46 0.63 2.50
N VAL A 216 -5.98 1.87 2.33
CA VAL A 216 -6.83 3.08 2.45
C VAL A 216 -7.89 3.09 1.34
N ALA A 217 -7.51 2.80 0.10
CA ALA A 217 -8.44 2.68 -1.02
C ALA A 217 -9.50 1.59 -0.76
N GLN A 218 -9.10 0.42 -0.24
CA GLN A 218 -10.04 -0.63 0.14
C GLN A 218 -11.01 -0.15 1.21
N GLY A 219 -10.54 0.50 2.28
CA GLY A 219 -11.41 0.98 3.34
C GLY A 219 -12.43 2.00 2.87
N LEU A 220 -12.08 2.84 1.90
CA LEU A 220 -13.01 3.75 1.25
C LEU A 220 -14.07 2.97 0.45
N VAL A 221 -13.68 1.96 -0.33
CA VAL A 221 -14.60 1.11 -1.09
C VAL A 221 -15.53 0.35 -0.15
N ASP A 222 -15.01 -0.28 0.90
CA ASP A 222 -15.80 -1.03 1.89
C ASP A 222 -16.88 -0.16 2.52
N TRP A 223 -16.50 1.08 2.90
CA TRP A 223 -17.45 2.06 3.44
C TRP A 223 -18.46 2.50 2.38
N LEU A 224 -17.98 2.84 1.17
CA LEU A 224 -18.83 3.30 0.07
C LEU A 224 -19.92 2.29 -0.29
N LEU A 225 -19.61 1.00 -0.22
CA LEU A 225 -20.58 -0.10 -0.48
C LEU A 225 -21.42 -0.46 0.74
N GLY A 226 -21.18 0.17 1.89
CA GLY A 226 -21.93 -0.03 3.13
C GLY A 226 -23.32 0.58 3.09
N ASP A 227 -24.05 0.39 4.22
CA ASP A 227 -25.43 0.84 4.37
C ASP A 227 -25.55 2.16 5.16
N GLU A 228 -24.41 2.79 5.50
CA GLU A 228 -24.43 4.10 6.14
C GLU A 228 -25.11 5.15 5.24
N PRO A 229 -25.94 6.05 5.81
CA PRO A 229 -26.65 7.06 5.04
C PRO A 229 -25.72 7.93 4.17
N ASP A 230 -24.53 8.26 4.67
CA ASP A 230 -23.55 9.07 3.95
C ASP A 230 -22.98 8.31 2.74
N ALA A 231 -22.75 7.00 2.86
CA ALA A 231 -22.30 6.14 1.77
C ALA A 231 -23.39 5.99 0.70
N ALA A 232 -24.62 5.74 1.11
CA ALA A 232 -25.77 5.66 0.20
C ALA A 232 -25.99 6.98 -0.55
N TRP A 233 -25.86 8.10 0.16
CA TRP A 233 -25.95 9.42 -0.44
C TRP A 233 -24.85 9.63 -1.48
N LEU A 234 -23.58 9.29 -1.16
CA LEU A 234 -22.45 9.49 -2.09
C LEU A 234 -22.65 8.66 -3.36
N ARG A 235 -23.05 7.38 -3.26
CA ARG A 235 -23.33 6.54 -4.45
C ARG A 235 -24.42 7.12 -5.36
N SER A 236 -25.44 7.76 -4.79
CA SER A 236 -26.53 8.35 -5.59
C SER A 236 -26.24 9.76 -6.10
N HIS A 237 -25.11 10.39 -5.70
CA HIS A 237 -24.80 11.78 -6.03
C HIS A 237 -23.40 11.97 -6.62
N ALA A 238 -22.62 10.92 -6.76
CA ALA A 238 -21.31 10.97 -7.39
C ALA A 238 -21.01 9.70 -8.17
N ASP A 239 -20.16 9.83 -9.17
CA ASP A 239 -19.54 8.74 -9.93
C ASP A 239 -18.13 8.55 -9.39
N VAL A 240 -17.92 7.52 -8.59
CA VAL A 240 -16.68 7.32 -7.83
C VAL A 240 -15.82 6.25 -8.52
N PHE A 241 -14.63 6.64 -8.96
CA PHE A 241 -13.62 5.76 -9.55
C PHE A 241 -12.52 5.50 -8.55
N VAL A 242 -12.15 4.23 -8.34
CA VAL A 242 -11.08 3.83 -7.43
C VAL A 242 -10.14 2.86 -8.13
N ILE A 243 -8.85 3.20 -8.22
CA ILE A 243 -7.79 2.34 -8.75
C ILE A 243 -6.86 1.97 -7.60
N PRO A 244 -6.93 0.76 -7.04
CA PRO A 244 -6.18 0.37 -5.84
C PRO A 244 -4.68 0.22 -6.05
N ILE A 245 -4.24 -0.08 -7.28
CA ILE A 245 -2.82 -0.24 -7.64
C ILE A 245 -2.58 0.39 -9.00
N MET A 246 -1.75 1.43 -9.04
CA MET A 246 -1.28 2.03 -10.29
C MET A 246 -0.04 1.31 -10.82
N ASP A 247 1.04 1.20 -10.04
CA ASP A 247 2.28 0.54 -10.43
C ASP A 247 2.22 -0.98 -10.17
N ILE A 248 1.37 -1.67 -10.96
CA ILE A 248 1.14 -3.11 -10.80
C ILE A 248 2.37 -3.95 -11.12
N ASP A 249 3.23 -3.49 -12.03
CA ASP A 249 4.41 -4.25 -12.43
C ASP A 249 5.40 -4.39 -11.29
N ARG A 250 5.69 -3.28 -10.60
CA ARG A 250 6.63 -3.29 -9.48
C ARG A 250 6.01 -3.87 -8.20
N VAL A 251 4.70 -3.77 -8.04
CA VAL A 251 3.99 -4.51 -6.98
C VAL A 251 4.17 -6.00 -7.18
N ALA A 252 3.99 -6.51 -8.40
CA ALA A 252 4.12 -7.93 -8.71
C ALA A 252 5.55 -8.46 -8.51
N THR A 253 6.56 -7.65 -8.85
CA THR A 253 7.98 -8.04 -8.73
C THR A 253 8.61 -7.76 -7.37
N GLY A 254 7.88 -7.11 -6.45
CA GLY A 254 8.39 -6.79 -5.11
C GLY A 254 9.45 -5.69 -5.11
N ASP A 255 9.35 -4.74 -6.03
CA ASP A 255 10.24 -3.58 -6.10
C ASP A 255 9.69 -2.38 -5.33
N GLY A 256 10.56 -1.41 -5.01
CA GLY A 256 10.15 -0.19 -4.30
C GLY A 256 9.28 0.76 -5.14
N GLY A 257 9.54 0.87 -6.43
CA GLY A 257 8.78 1.71 -7.36
C GLY A 257 9.18 3.18 -7.37
N LYS A 258 9.62 3.76 -6.26
CA LYS A 258 10.05 5.15 -6.19
C LYS A 258 11.42 5.33 -6.86
N GLU A 259 11.60 6.43 -7.61
CA GLU A 259 12.84 6.74 -8.34
C GLU A 259 13.29 5.62 -9.28
N SER A 260 12.34 4.91 -9.87
CA SER A 260 12.62 3.77 -10.75
C SER A 260 12.89 4.17 -12.19
N ASP A 261 13.46 3.23 -12.96
CA ASP A 261 13.65 3.34 -14.41
C ASP A 261 12.36 2.86 -15.13
N PRO A 262 11.93 3.52 -16.22
CA PRO A 262 12.51 4.68 -16.89
C PRO A 262 12.27 6.00 -16.16
N ARG A 263 11.32 6.04 -15.21
CA ARG A 263 10.99 7.21 -14.40
C ARG A 263 10.23 6.80 -13.15
N ASP A 264 10.31 7.61 -12.09
CA ASP A 264 9.39 7.56 -10.97
C ASP A 264 7.96 7.74 -11.49
N HIS A 265 7.04 6.83 -11.09
CA HIS A 265 5.68 6.79 -11.58
C HIS A 265 4.91 8.10 -11.30
N ASN A 266 5.09 8.70 -10.09
CA ASN A 266 4.51 10.00 -9.76
C ASN A 266 5.42 11.19 -10.16
N ARG A 267 6.29 11.01 -11.17
CA ARG A 267 7.03 12.04 -11.91
C ARG A 267 6.82 11.90 -13.41
N ASP A 268 5.94 10.98 -13.82
CA ASP A 268 5.68 10.66 -15.23
C ASP A 268 4.40 11.33 -15.78
N TRP A 269 3.79 12.24 -14.99
CA TRP A 269 2.63 13.02 -15.43
C TRP A 269 3.04 14.13 -16.40
N SER A 270 3.67 13.72 -17.49
CA SER A 270 4.22 14.56 -18.56
C SER A 270 3.28 14.56 -19.77
N PRO A 271 3.53 15.40 -20.80
CA PRO A 271 2.79 15.31 -22.08
C PRO A 271 2.97 13.98 -22.82
N THR A 272 4.05 13.25 -22.54
CA THR A 272 4.38 11.95 -23.13
C THR A 272 4.80 10.97 -22.04
N PRO A 273 3.83 10.40 -21.28
CA PRO A 273 4.15 9.46 -20.22
C PRO A 273 4.77 8.17 -20.74
N HIS A 274 5.65 7.57 -19.94
CA HIS A 274 6.22 6.25 -20.22
C HIS A 274 5.26 5.11 -19.84
N TYR A 275 4.34 5.38 -18.91
CA TYR A 275 3.42 4.38 -18.36
C TYR A 275 2.04 4.50 -18.99
N PRO A 276 1.52 3.39 -19.61
CA PRO A 276 0.20 3.37 -20.23
C PRO A 276 -0.94 3.74 -19.26
N GLU A 277 -0.84 3.32 -18.00
CA GLU A 277 -1.83 3.62 -16.97
C GLU A 277 -1.87 5.11 -16.61
N ILE A 278 -0.74 5.83 -16.65
CA ILE A 278 -0.72 7.29 -16.50
C ILE A 278 -1.37 7.96 -17.72
N THR A 279 -1.02 7.52 -18.93
CA THR A 279 -1.63 8.02 -20.17
C THR A 279 -3.15 7.85 -20.14
N ALA A 280 -3.63 6.66 -19.77
CA ALA A 280 -5.06 6.37 -19.67
C ALA A 280 -5.75 7.21 -18.59
N THR A 281 -5.10 7.40 -17.43
CA THR A 281 -5.63 8.25 -16.37
C THR A 281 -5.71 9.71 -16.80
N GLN A 282 -4.67 10.24 -17.42
CA GLN A 282 -4.68 11.61 -17.97
C GLN A 282 -5.82 11.82 -18.96
N GLN A 283 -6.03 10.86 -19.86
CA GLN A 283 -7.13 10.95 -20.82
C GLN A 283 -8.48 10.94 -20.13
N ARG A 284 -8.69 10.01 -19.18
CA ARG A 284 -9.95 9.91 -18.45
C ARG A 284 -10.28 11.17 -17.64
N LEU A 285 -9.27 11.75 -17.01
CA LEU A 285 -9.44 13.00 -16.25
C LEU A 285 -9.77 14.19 -17.16
N ARG A 286 -9.16 14.28 -18.35
CA ARG A 286 -9.52 15.29 -19.36
C ARG A 286 -10.94 15.12 -19.85
N ASP A 287 -11.39 13.89 -20.12
CA ASP A 287 -12.74 13.59 -20.55
C ASP A 287 -13.76 14.05 -19.49
N LEU A 288 -13.54 13.68 -18.23
CA LEU A 288 -14.37 14.11 -17.10
C LEU A 288 -14.39 15.63 -16.92
N ALA A 289 -13.26 16.29 -17.18
CA ALA A 289 -13.15 17.74 -17.13
C ALA A 289 -13.91 18.42 -18.26
N MET A 290 -13.78 17.93 -19.50
CA MET A 290 -14.56 18.44 -20.66
C MET A 290 -16.06 18.25 -20.45
N GLU A 291 -16.47 17.16 -19.81
CA GLU A 291 -17.85 16.93 -19.38
C GLU A 291 -18.28 17.82 -18.20
N ARG A 292 -17.39 18.62 -17.63
CA ARG A 292 -17.59 19.41 -16.40
C ARG A 292 -18.05 18.57 -15.20
N ARG A 293 -17.52 17.38 -15.08
CA ARG A 293 -17.87 16.42 -14.02
C ARG A 293 -16.78 16.23 -13.00
N LEU A 294 -15.50 16.46 -13.33
CA LEU A 294 -14.40 16.27 -12.38
C LEU A 294 -14.56 17.21 -11.19
N ALA A 295 -14.87 16.65 -10.02
CA ALA A 295 -15.06 17.40 -8.78
C ALA A 295 -13.93 17.16 -7.76
N VAL A 296 -13.42 15.92 -7.69
CA VAL A 296 -12.38 15.53 -6.73
C VAL A 296 -11.39 14.58 -7.39
N PHE A 297 -10.12 14.86 -7.22
CA PHE A 297 -9.00 13.96 -7.53
C PHE A 297 -8.17 13.73 -6.27
N LEU A 298 -7.98 12.48 -5.89
CA LEU A 298 -7.16 12.08 -4.74
C LEU A 298 -6.14 11.02 -5.16
N ASP A 299 -4.90 11.27 -4.82
CA ASP A 299 -3.78 10.35 -4.98
C ASP A 299 -3.35 9.85 -3.59
N LEU A 300 -3.36 8.54 -3.37
CA LEU A 300 -3.11 7.94 -2.06
C LEU A 300 -1.70 7.37 -2.00
N HIS A 301 -0.93 7.84 -1.02
CA HIS A 301 0.47 7.52 -0.78
C HIS A 301 0.75 7.17 0.68
N THR A 302 2.01 6.81 0.96
CA THR A 302 2.57 6.74 2.31
C THR A 302 3.89 7.51 2.37
N PRO A 303 4.12 8.31 3.43
CA PRO A 303 5.18 9.31 3.49
C PRO A 303 6.54 8.73 3.89
N GLY A 304 7.49 9.61 4.18
CA GLY A 304 8.79 9.27 4.74
C GLY A 304 8.71 8.61 6.13
N PRO A 305 9.77 7.90 6.54
CA PRO A 305 9.78 7.10 7.77
C PRO A 305 9.66 7.93 9.07
N GLY A 306 9.88 9.24 9.01
CA GLY A 306 9.75 10.16 10.15
C GLY A 306 8.34 10.71 10.35
N ASP A 307 7.46 10.58 9.36
CA ASP A 307 6.10 11.10 9.43
C ASP A 307 5.21 10.13 10.20
N ARG A 308 4.61 10.58 11.28
CA ARG A 308 3.81 9.75 12.20
C ARG A 308 2.30 10.04 12.12
N ARG A 309 1.90 11.01 11.31
CA ARG A 309 0.51 11.41 11.09
C ARG A 309 0.23 11.55 9.61
N PRO A 310 -0.98 11.21 9.14
CA PRO A 310 -1.41 11.54 7.79
C PRO A 310 -1.39 13.05 7.52
N PHE A 311 -1.09 13.43 6.29
CA PHE A 311 -1.16 14.82 5.84
C PHE A 311 -1.47 14.88 4.35
N PHE A 312 -1.88 16.04 3.87
CA PHE A 312 -2.05 16.26 2.44
C PHE A 312 -0.85 17.01 1.85
N PHE A 313 -0.42 16.57 0.65
CA PHE A 313 0.26 17.44 -0.29
C PHE A 313 -0.76 18.11 -1.22
N VAL A 314 -0.55 19.38 -1.53
CA VAL A 314 -1.37 20.16 -2.45
C VAL A 314 -0.49 20.99 -3.38
N GLY A 315 -0.99 21.32 -4.57
CA GLY A 315 -0.31 22.25 -5.48
C GLY A 315 -0.22 23.67 -4.93
N PRO A 316 0.69 24.51 -5.47
CA PRO A 316 0.82 25.92 -5.07
C PRO A 316 -0.48 26.70 -5.27
N ALA A 317 -0.84 27.53 -4.31
CA ALA A 317 -2.12 28.25 -4.32
C ALA A 317 -2.19 29.34 -5.43
N ASP A 318 -1.07 29.90 -5.81
CA ASP A 318 -0.94 30.89 -6.89
C ASP A 318 -1.13 30.31 -8.30
N ARG A 319 -1.26 28.97 -8.40
CA ARG A 319 -1.54 28.23 -9.63
C ARG A 319 -3.00 27.80 -9.77
N LEU A 320 -3.84 28.14 -8.81
CA LEU A 320 -5.24 27.76 -8.78
C LEU A 320 -6.13 28.96 -9.12
N SER A 321 -7.26 28.70 -9.77
CA SER A 321 -8.38 29.62 -9.81
C SER A 321 -8.88 29.92 -8.39
N ASP A 322 -9.62 31.00 -8.22
CA ASP A 322 -10.24 31.32 -6.93
C ASP A 322 -11.24 30.22 -6.51
N GLY A 323 -11.98 29.66 -7.48
CA GLY A 323 -12.89 28.55 -7.27
C GLY A 323 -12.17 27.28 -6.78
N ALA A 324 -11.12 26.85 -7.47
CA ALA A 324 -10.33 25.68 -7.08
C ALA A 324 -9.68 25.86 -5.70
N ARG A 325 -9.22 27.06 -5.37
CA ARG A 325 -8.66 27.38 -4.06
C ARG A 325 -9.72 27.26 -2.96
N ALA A 326 -10.88 27.86 -3.15
CA ALA A 326 -11.98 27.80 -2.20
C ALA A 326 -12.49 26.37 -2.01
N ASN A 327 -12.59 25.59 -3.09
CA ASN A 327 -13.00 24.19 -3.04
C ASN A 327 -12.00 23.33 -2.29
N ARG A 328 -10.69 23.52 -2.54
CA ARG A 328 -9.62 22.83 -1.81
C ARG A 328 -9.66 23.12 -0.31
N GLU A 329 -9.76 24.38 0.09
CA GLU A 329 -9.83 24.79 1.49
C GLU A 329 -11.05 24.18 2.20
N ARG A 330 -12.20 24.17 1.52
CA ARG A 330 -13.42 23.54 2.01
C ARG A 330 -13.26 22.03 2.20
N PHE A 331 -12.71 21.32 1.21
CA PHE A 331 -12.43 19.89 1.30
C PHE A 331 -11.46 19.57 2.46
N LEU A 332 -10.35 20.31 2.58
CA LEU A 332 -9.38 20.12 3.65
C LEU A 332 -10.00 20.34 5.04
N THR A 333 -10.94 21.27 5.16
CA THR A 333 -11.70 21.48 6.40
C THR A 333 -12.54 20.26 6.79
N PHE A 334 -13.23 19.64 5.83
CA PHE A 334 -13.97 18.41 6.09
C PHE A 334 -13.04 17.22 6.38
N ALA A 335 -11.98 17.10 5.62
CA ALA A 335 -10.97 16.05 5.85
C ALA A 335 -10.38 16.16 7.27
N ALA A 336 -10.01 17.36 7.73
CA ALA A 336 -9.49 17.57 9.07
C ALA A 336 -10.49 17.19 10.19
N ARG A 337 -11.79 17.37 9.93
CA ARG A 337 -12.85 16.98 10.88
C ARG A 337 -13.11 15.47 10.91
N ARG A 338 -12.97 14.79 9.77
CA ARG A 338 -13.30 13.38 9.62
C ARG A 338 -12.12 12.44 9.88
N LEU A 339 -10.90 12.83 9.49
CA LEU A 339 -9.68 12.04 9.71
C LEU A 339 -9.12 12.30 11.11
N ASP A 340 -9.82 11.82 12.12
CA ASP A 340 -9.50 11.91 13.56
C ASP A 340 -8.91 10.60 14.11
N GLY A 341 -8.70 10.53 15.43
CA GLY A 341 -8.27 9.33 16.15
C GLY A 341 -6.77 9.04 16.01
N PRO A 342 -6.34 7.76 16.08
CA PRO A 342 -4.92 7.41 16.15
C PRO A 342 -4.10 7.81 14.91
N LEU A 343 -4.73 7.80 13.74
CA LEU A 343 -4.17 8.30 12.48
C LEU A 343 -4.85 9.64 12.09
N ALA A 344 -4.91 10.58 13.04
CA ALA A 344 -5.50 11.89 12.81
C ALA A 344 -4.65 12.72 11.85
N LEU A 345 -5.33 13.45 10.96
CA LEU A 345 -4.72 14.31 9.95
C LEU A 345 -3.91 15.46 10.59
N GLU A 346 -2.78 15.81 10.01
CA GLU A 346 -2.12 17.09 10.26
C GLU A 346 -2.99 18.22 9.69
N ALA A 347 -3.15 19.30 10.47
CA ALA A 347 -4.06 20.40 10.10
C ALA A 347 -3.57 21.22 8.89
N VAL A 348 -2.26 21.28 8.69
CA VAL A 348 -1.65 22.12 7.65
C VAL A 348 -1.13 21.24 6.51
N PRO A 349 -1.63 21.42 5.29
CA PRO A 349 -1.14 20.68 4.14
C PRO A 349 0.28 21.15 3.77
N ARG A 350 1.05 20.25 3.16
CA ARG A 350 2.38 20.56 2.59
C ARG A 350 2.23 20.92 1.12
N VAL A 351 3.10 21.81 0.63
CA VAL A 351 3.00 22.28 -0.76
C VAL A 351 3.96 21.54 -1.66
N THR A 352 3.43 20.99 -2.74
CA THR A 352 4.19 20.42 -3.86
C THR A 352 4.55 21.54 -4.83
N GLY A 353 5.77 22.07 -4.74
CA GLY A 353 6.23 23.19 -5.56
C GLY A 353 7.72 23.10 -5.92
N THR A 354 8.30 24.20 -6.37
CA THR A 354 9.68 24.30 -6.84
C THR A 354 10.73 23.86 -5.81
N THR A 355 10.44 24.07 -4.51
CA THR A 355 11.32 23.68 -3.41
C THR A 355 11.20 22.22 -3.02
N TYR A 356 10.12 21.54 -3.46
CA TYR A 356 9.88 20.14 -3.16
C TYR A 356 10.62 19.20 -4.12
N HIS A 357 10.49 19.45 -5.45
CA HIS A 357 11.09 18.60 -6.47
C HIS A 357 11.25 19.34 -7.81
N PRO A 358 12.34 19.15 -8.57
CA PRO A 358 12.50 19.81 -9.87
C PRO A 358 11.39 19.46 -10.89
N LEU A 359 10.87 18.23 -10.85
CA LEU A 359 9.74 17.79 -11.70
C LEU A 359 8.37 17.95 -11.02
N TRP A 360 8.20 18.91 -10.13
CA TRP A 360 6.98 19.09 -9.34
C TRP A 360 5.70 19.23 -10.19
N ARG A 361 5.81 19.79 -11.41
CA ARG A 361 4.67 19.89 -12.35
C ARG A 361 4.26 18.55 -12.98
N GLN A 362 5.14 17.54 -12.89
CA GLN A 362 4.89 16.19 -13.36
C GLN A 362 4.44 15.25 -12.22
N ILE A 363 3.92 15.82 -11.14
CA ILE A 363 3.28 15.11 -10.05
C ILE A 363 1.77 15.16 -10.27
N SER A 364 1.09 14.04 -10.07
CA SER A 364 -0.33 13.83 -10.35
C SER A 364 -1.24 14.99 -9.96
N GLY A 365 -1.21 15.40 -8.70
CA GLY A 365 -2.08 16.45 -8.18
C GLY A 365 -1.83 17.83 -8.78
N VAL A 366 -0.58 18.15 -9.08
CA VAL A 366 -0.25 19.41 -9.77
C VAL A 366 -0.65 19.37 -11.23
N TRP A 367 -0.40 18.22 -11.88
CA TRP A 367 -0.80 18.03 -13.27
C TRP A 367 -2.33 18.22 -13.44
N VAL A 368 -3.14 17.66 -12.55
CA VAL A 368 -4.61 17.84 -12.57
C VAL A 368 -4.98 19.32 -12.49
N ASN A 369 -4.40 20.05 -11.55
CA ASN A 369 -4.66 21.49 -11.41
C ASN A 369 -4.30 22.30 -12.67
N GLU A 370 -3.24 21.93 -13.38
CA GLU A 370 -2.74 22.68 -14.53
C GLU A 370 -3.34 22.25 -15.89
N HIS A 371 -3.99 21.07 -15.99
CA HIS A 371 -4.36 20.47 -17.27
C HIS A 371 -5.84 20.05 -17.40
N THR A 372 -6.66 20.30 -16.38
CA THR A 372 -8.09 19.95 -16.45
C THR A 372 -9.01 21.16 -16.58
N ASP A 373 -8.49 22.36 -16.38
CA ASP A 373 -9.27 23.63 -16.44
C ASP A 373 -10.60 23.53 -15.65
N THR A 374 -10.52 23.00 -14.42
CA THR A 374 -11.65 22.82 -13.52
C THR A 374 -11.37 23.40 -12.14
N ASP A 375 -12.44 23.67 -11.39
CA ASP A 375 -12.35 23.99 -9.97
C ASP A 375 -12.27 22.73 -9.07
N ALA A 376 -11.86 21.59 -9.63
CA ALA A 376 -11.75 20.34 -8.91
C ALA A 376 -10.75 20.42 -7.74
N VAL A 377 -11.10 19.75 -6.65
CA VAL A 377 -10.13 19.46 -5.59
C VAL A 377 -9.10 18.50 -6.12
N SER A 378 -7.83 18.84 -5.98
CA SER A 378 -6.72 17.94 -6.29
C SER A 378 -5.74 17.90 -5.11
N ALA A 379 -5.56 16.73 -4.52
CA ALA A 379 -4.70 16.53 -3.35
C ALA A 379 -4.11 15.11 -3.31
N CYS A 380 -2.93 14.99 -2.68
CA CYS A 380 -2.30 13.71 -2.37
C CYS A 380 -2.39 13.47 -0.86
N LEU A 381 -2.99 12.34 -0.45
CA LEU A 381 -3.03 11.94 0.95
C LEU A 381 -1.85 11.00 1.25
N GLU A 382 -1.00 11.42 2.12
CA GLU A 382 0.11 10.66 2.69
C GLU A 382 -0.33 10.02 4.00
N THR A 383 -0.47 8.70 4.06
CA THR A 383 -0.90 8.00 5.29
C THR A 383 0.29 7.37 5.98
N ALA A 384 0.56 7.78 7.24
CA ALA A 384 1.71 7.31 8.02
C ALA A 384 1.77 5.78 8.10
N TRP A 385 2.94 5.20 7.84
CA TRP A 385 3.15 3.75 7.79
C TRP A 385 3.91 3.17 8.99
N ASN A 386 4.69 3.98 9.67
CA ASN A 386 5.54 3.50 10.77
C ASN A 386 4.96 3.90 12.14
N THR A 387 3.74 3.45 12.42
CA THR A 387 3.05 3.66 13.71
C THR A 387 2.41 2.37 14.20
N PRO A 388 2.09 2.22 15.49
CA PRO A 388 1.35 1.06 15.99
C PRO A 388 -0.05 0.88 15.36
N HIS A 389 -0.57 1.92 14.72
CA HIS A 389 -1.88 1.95 14.06
C HIS A 389 -1.83 1.74 12.55
N SER A 390 -0.62 1.60 11.98
CA SER A 390 -0.39 1.37 10.55
C SER A 390 -0.66 -0.10 10.16
N THR A 391 -1.83 -0.58 10.54
CA THR A 391 -2.37 -1.92 10.29
C THR A 391 -3.39 -1.89 9.17
N THR A 392 -3.77 -3.04 8.61
CA THR A 392 -4.85 -3.14 7.62
C THR A 392 -6.14 -2.48 8.13
N ALA A 393 -6.51 -2.70 9.40
CA ALA A 393 -7.68 -2.08 10.00
C ALA A 393 -7.53 -0.55 10.15
N GLY A 394 -6.34 -0.07 10.55
CA GLY A 394 -6.06 1.35 10.68
C GLY A 394 -6.14 2.08 9.34
N TYR A 395 -5.51 1.54 8.30
CA TYR A 395 -5.58 2.09 6.94
C TYR A 395 -7.01 2.10 6.38
N ARG A 396 -7.75 0.99 6.55
CA ARG A 396 -9.17 0.93 6.13
C ARG A 396 -10.02 1.95 6.88
N GLY A 397 -9.73 2.19 8.16
CA GLY A 397 -10.37 3.25 8.94
C GLY A 397 -10.12 4.66 8.37
N VAL A 398 -8.89 4.96 7.93
CA VAL A 398 -8.56 6.22 7.23
C VAL A 398 -9.36 6.33 5.93
N GLY A 399 -9.45 5.27 5.14
CA GLY A 399 -10.22 5.24 3.89
C GLY A 399 -11.72 5.53 4.10
N ALA A 400 -12.35 4.89 5.08
CA ALA A 400 -13.74 5.15 5.42
C ALA A 400 -13.99 6.61 5.81
N LYS A 401 -13.10 7.19 6.61
CA LYS A 401 -13.16 8.60 7.02
C LYS A 401 -12.94 9.56 5.86
N LEU A 402 -12.04 9.22 4.94
CA LEU A 402 -11.82 9.98 3.70
C LEU A 402 -13.08 9.99 2.84
N GLY A 403 -13.76 8.83 2.70
CA GLY A 403 -15.05 8.74 1.99
C GLY A 403 -16.12 9.65 2.58
N ARG A 404 -16.24 9.70 3.92
CA ARG A 404 -17.15 10.64 4.60
C ARG A 404 -16.78 12.10 4.36
N ALA A 405 -15.48 12.44 4.32
CA ALA A 405 -15.03 13.80 4.01
C ALA A 405 -15.39 14.21 2.57
N VAL A 406 -15.26 13.29 1.61
CA VAL A 406 -15.70 13.49 0.22
C VAL A 406 -17.22 13.70 0.15
N ALA A 407 -18.01 12.92 0.88
CA ALA A 407 -19.47 13.07 0.93
C ALA A 407 -19.87 14.44 1.51
N ASP A 408 -19.26 14.87 2.63
CA ASP A 408 -19.53 16.17 3.24
C ASP A 408 -19.18 17.32 2.28
N TYR A 409 -18.04 17.22 1.60
CA TYR A 409 -17.63 18.22 0.61
C TYR A 409 -18.62 18.32 -0.56
N LEU A 410 -19.02 17.20 -1.14
CA LEU A 410 -19.92 17.18 -2.30
C LEU A 410 -21.34 17.65 -1.98
N ARG A 411 -21.81 17.45 -0.76
CA ARG A 411 -23.11 18.00 -0.32
C ARG A 411 -23.17 19.52 -0.42
N LEU A 412 -22.08 20.21 -0.04
CA LEU A 412 -21.99 21.66 -0.17
C LEU A 412 -21.60 22.12 -1.57
N TYR A 413 -20.83 21.34 -2.29
CA TYR A 413 -20.46 21.61 -3.69
C TYR A 413 -21.70 21.76 -4.58
N ARG A 414 -22.73 20.95 -4.36
CA ARG A 414 -24.00 21.01 -5.11
C ARG A 414 -24.92 22.16 -4.72
N VAL A 415 -24.81 22.66 -3.51
CA VAL A 415 -25.62 23.83 -3.07
C VAL A 415 -25.08 25.14 -3.67
N ALA A 416 -23.80 25.15 -4.03
CA ALA A 416 -23.15 26.30 -4.69
C ALA A 416 -23.03 26.17 -6.22
N GLY A 417 -23.69 25.17 -6.83
CA GLY A 417 -23.65 24.92 -8.27
C GLY A 417 -24.28 26.05 -9.11
N PRO A 418 -23.97 26.07 -10.42
CA PRO A 418 -24.11 27.24 -11.29
C PRO A 418 -25.50 27.82 -11.37
#